data_693480b32db0f17c3bb0aaffe6ad7a8d
#
_entry.id   693480b32db0f17c3bb0aaffe6ad7a8d
#
_cell.length_a   1.000
_cell.length_b   1.000
_cell.length_c   1.000
_cell.angle_alpha   90.00
_cell.angle_beta   90.00
_cell.angle_gamma   90.00
#
_symmetry.space_group_name_H-M   'P 1'
#
loop_
_entity.id
_entity.type
_entity.pdbx_description
1 polymer ?
#
loop_
_entity_poly.entity_id
_entity_poly.type
_entity_poly.pdbx_seq_one_letter_code
_entity_poly.pdbx_strand_id
1 'polypeptide(L)'
;MKLQKGTKTISAFLCLFAALLCLFAVGCKRNEKRYDLKGKVVAVDPAKHLVTIAHGDIKGYMPGMTMPFTVPNDSDLQIIAAGDEITATLVIDGSHSWLENLIITRQSANPSAIPGVMIAKEGDEVPNFTLRNQDNRQIHLKDYRGKALLLTFIYTRCPVPEYCTLMSNNFAEVERALAQDPGIYERTHLLSISIDPTYDTPQVLRSYGAAHTERYQNETFAHWEFAGGTTEQVKDVAQFFGLTYFPENDQIIHSLRTAIINPDGKVRQVYSGNDWKPEEIVEELRKTLAAN
;
A
#
# COMPACT_ATOMS: atom_id res chain seq x y z
N MET A 1 -74.93 -13.85 24.26
CA MET A 1 -74.67 -15.32 24.14
C MET A 1 -73.84 -15.57 22.86
N LYS A 2 -72.65 -16.12 22.99
CA LYS A 2 -71.75 -16.67 21.90
C LYS A 2 -71.15 -15.68 20.90
N LEU A 3 -69.88 -15.27 21.13
CA LEU A 3 -68.84 -15.12 20.12
C LEU A 3 -67.46 -15.07 20.80
N GLN A 4 -66.91 -16.25 21.09
CA GLN A 4 -65.52 -16.37 21.53
C GLN A 4 -64.99 -17.76 21.14
N LYS A 5 -64.70 -17.97 19.85
CA LYS A 5 -64.06 -19.18 19.33
C LYS A 5 -63.22 -18.98 18.04
N GLY A 6 -62.71 -17.77 17.74
CA GLY A 6 -61.97 -17.54 16.53
C GLY A 6 -60.48 -17.17 16.70
N THR A 7 -60.05 -16.79 17.90
CA THR A 7 -58.71 -16.15 18.09
C THR A 7 -57.59 -17.15 18.44
N LYS A 8 -57.88 -18.35 18.90
CA LYS A 8 -56.85 -19.33 19.31
C LYS A 8 -56.24 -20.12 18.14
N THR A 9 -56.95 -20.31 17.05
CA THR A 9 -56.48 -21.04 15.88
C THR A 9 -55.52 -20.21 14.99
N ILE A 10 -55.73 -18.90 14.91
CA ILE A 10 -54.87 -18.00 14.11
C ILE A 10 -53.49 -17.84 14.77
N SER A 11 -53.44 -17.77 16.13
CA SER A 11 -52.18 -17.65 16.84
C SER A 11 -51.30 -18.91 16.74
N ALA A 12 -51.91 -20.10 16.69
CA ALA A 12 -51.17 -21.35 16.54
C ALA A 12 -50.56 -21.52 15.12
N PHE A 13 -51.27 -21.06 14.10
CA PHE A 13 -50.75 -21.10 12.73
C PHE A 13 -49.60 -20.08 12.50
N LEU A 14 -49.67 -18.93 13.13
CA LEU A 14 -48.60 -17.90 13.03
C LEU A 14 -47.30 -18.35 13.73
N CYS A 15 -47.41 -19.06 14.87
CA CYS A 15 -46.26 -19.62 15.56
C CYS A 15 -45.62 -20.81 14.83
N LEU A 16 -46.41 -21.62 14.14
CA LEU A 16 -45.88 -22.72 13.30
C LEU A 16 -45.17 -22.19 12.03
N PHE A 17 -45.66 -21.11 11.42
CA PHE A 17 -45.02 -20.49 10.27
C PHE A 17 -43.72 -19.77 10.65
N ALA A 18 -43.68 -19.13 11.82
CA ALA A 18 -42.44 -18.50 12.36
C ALA A 18 -41.39 -19.56 12.72
N ALA A 19 -41.78 -20.71 13.28
CA ALA A 19 -40.88 -21.82 13.59
C ALA A 19 -40.34 -22.51 12.31
N LEU A 20 -41.14 -22.57 11.22
CA LEU A 20 -40.71 -23.13 9.94
C LEU A 20 -39.75 -22.18 9.19
N LEU A 21 -39.89 -20.85 9.33
CA LEU A 21 -38.94 -19.88 8.75
C LEU A 21 -37.58 -19.89 9.49
N CYS A 22 -37.54 -20.19 10.79
CA CYS A 22 -36.30 -20.31 11.53
C CYS A 22 -35.47 -21.57 11.17
N LEU A 23 -36.09 -22.60 10.61
CA LEU A 23 -35.40 -23.82 10.20
C LEU A 23 -34.63 -23.68 8.84
N PHE A 24 -34.92 -22.63 8.06
CA PHE A 24 -34.17 -22.36 6.81
C PHE A 24 -32.97 -21.44 7.01
N ALA A 25 -32.72 -20.93 8.21
CA ALA A 25 -31.54 -20.12 8.55
C ALA A 25 -30.32 -20.94 9.03
N VAL A 26 -30.33 -22.28 8.79
CA VAL A 26 -29.08 -23.06 8.89
C VAL A 26 -28.26 -22.77 7.65
N GLY A 27 -27.58 -21.62 7.65
CA GLY A 27 -26.56 -21.32 6.68
C GLY A 27 -25.58 -22.49 6.65
N CYS A 28 -25.41 -23.12 5.48
CA CYS A 28 -24.35 -24.07 5.25
C CYS A 28 -23.04 -23.43 5.75
N LYS A 29 -22.52 -23.87 6.88
CA LYS A 29 -21.15 -23.60 7.27
C LYS A 29 -20.29 -24.23 6.16
N ARG A 30 -19.80 -23.42 5.24
CA ARG A 30 -18.72 -23.83 4.34
C ARG A 30 -17.61 -24.37 5.22
N ASN A 31 -17.18 -25.58 4.97
CA ASN A 31 -16.12 -26.23 5.74
C ASN A 31 -14.76 -25.77 5.17
N GLU A 32 -14.58 -24.46 5.09
CA GLU A 32 -13.36 -23.86 4.61
C GLU A 32 -12.23 -24.08 5.63
N LYS A 33 -11.13 -24.60 5.12
CA LYS A 33 -9.87 -24.65 5.87
C LYS A 33 -9.00 -23.50 5.42
N ARG A 34 -8.35 -22.83 6.35
CA ARG A 34 -7.52 -21.66 6.13
C ARG A 34 -6.12 -21.89 6.67
N TYR A 35 -5.10 -21.57 5.89
CA TYR A 35 -3.71 -21.77 6.24
C TYR A 35 -2.89 -20.53 5.88
N ASP A 36 -1.91 -20.18 6.73
CA ASP A 36 -0.95 -19.13 6.43
C ASP A 36 0.05 -19.63 5.40
N LEU A 37 0.24 -18.83 4.34
CA LEU A 37 1.22 -19.08 3.28
C LEU A 37 2.22 -17.92 3.28
N LYS A 38 3.51 -18.28 3.18
CA LYS A 38 4.61 -17.34 2.90
C LYS A 38 5.46 -17.88 1.79
N GLY A 39 5.83 -17.02 0.84
CA GLY A 39 6.63 -17.49 -0.27
C GLY A 39 7.08 -16.36 -1.19
N LYS A 40 7.83 -16.76 -2.22
CA LYS A 40 8.32 -15.88 -3.27
C LYS A 40 7.58 -16.16 -4.58
N VAL A 41 7.11 -15.11 -5.22
CA VAL A 41 6.45 -15.20 -6.53
C VAL A 41 7.49 -15.58 -7.60
N VAL A 42 7.19 -16.63 -8.35
CA VAL A 42 8.04 -17.12 -9.46
C VAL A 42 7.50 -16.65 -10.80
N ALA A 43 6.16 -16.68 -10.97
CA ALA A 43 5.49 -16.25 -12.19
C ALA A 43 4.06 -15.80 -11.89
N VAL A 44 3.55 -14.89 -12.72
CA VAL A 44 2.15 -14.43 -12.70
C VAL A 44 1.54 -14.67 -14.08
N ASP A 45 0.38 -15.31 -14.14
CA ASP A 45 -0.43 -15.49 -15.33
C ASP A 45 -1.82 -14.86 -15.10
N PRO A 46 -1.99 -13.57 -15.39
CA PRO A 46 -3.24 -12.86 -15.14
C PRO A 46 -4.41 -13.41 -15.96
N ALA A 47 -4.15 -13.94 -17.17
CA ALA A 47 -5.19 -14.48 -18.03
C ALA A 47 -5.84 -15.75 -17.46
N LYS A 48 -5.11 -16.46 -16.58
CA LYS A 48 -5.60 -17.68 -15.92
C LYS A 48 -5.90 -17.48 -14.45
N HIS A 49 -5.73 -16.26 -13.92
CA HIS A 49 -5.82 -15.98 -12.48
C HIS A 49 -4.87 -16.84 -11.63
N LEU A 50 -3.63 -17.10 -12.11
CA LEU A 50 -2.66 -17.95 -11.45
C LEU A 50 -1.41 -17.17 -11.06
N VAL A 51 -0.93 -17.45 -9.84
CA VAL A 51 0.38 -17.00 -9.35
C VAL A 51 1.17 -18.23 -8.93
N THR A 52 2.32 -18.45 -9.55
CA THR A 52 3.25 -19.53 -9.16
C THR A 52 4.12 -19.02 -8.03
N ILE A 53 4.10 -19.72 -6.89
CA ILE A 53 4.79 -19.33 -5.67
C ILE A 53 5.71 -20.45 -5.21
N ALA A 54 6.97 -20.11 -4.94
CA ALA A 54 7.91 -20.94 -4.17
C ALA A 54 7.65 -20.66 -2.68
N HIS A 55 6.88 -21.52 -2.02
CA HIS A 55 6.46 -21.34 -0.63
C HIS A 55 7.23 -22.29 0.32
N GLY A 56 7.37 -21.88 1.58
CA GLY A 56 7.81 -22.74 2.66
C GLY A 56 6.73 -23.72 3.12
N ASP A 57 6.98 -24.44 4.20
CA ASP A 57 5.99 -25.37 4.76
C ASP A 57 4.70 -24.64 5.14
N ILE A 58 3.57 -25.10 4.62
CA ILE A 58 2.23 -24.70 5.05
C ILE A 58 1.83 -25.60 6.20
N LYS A 59 1.95 -25.11 7.43
CA LYS A 59 1.77 -25.88 8.64
C LYS A 59 0.42 -26.60 8.69
N GLY A 60 0.48 -27.92 8.85
CA GLY A 60 -0.71 -28.78 8.93
C GLY A 60 -1.36 -29.09 7.57
N TYR A 61 -0.71 -28.73 6.45
CA TYR A 61 -1.24 -28.99 5.13
C TYR A 61 -0.24 -29.59 4.16
N MET A 62 0.87 -28.91 3.82
CA MET A 62 1.85 -29.43 2.86
C MET A 62 3.28 -28.92 3.11
N PRO A 63 4.32 -29.67 2.71
CA PRO A 63 5.71 -29.20 2.76
C PRO A 63 5.95 -28.07 1.75
N GLY A 64 7.08 -27.36 1.93
CA GLY A 64 7.52 -26.31 1.02
C GLY A 64 7.76 -26.83 -0.40
N MET A 65 7.22 -26.12 -1.38
CA MET A 65 7.39 -26.43 -2.81
C MET A 65 7.08 -25.21 -3.69
N THR A 66 7.23 -25.40 -5.01
CA THR A 66 6.81 -24.37 -5.99
C THR A 66 5.60 -24.89 -6.76
N MET A 67 4.49 -24.17 -6.67
CA MET A 67 3.26 -24.54 -7.36
C MET A 67 2.39 -23.31 -7.71
N PRO A 68 1.46 -23.43 -8.69
CA PRO A 68 0.50 -22.39 -9.00
C PRO A 68 -0.64 -22.37 -7.97
N PHE A 69 -1.08 -21.15 -7.65
CA PHE A 69 -2.25 -20.87 -6.82
C PHE A 69 -3.21 -19.96 -7.57
N THR A 70 -4.50 -20.17 -7.38
CA THR A 70 -5.54 -19.27 -7.90
C THR A 70 -5.59 -18.00 -7.06
N VAL A 71 -5.59 -16.84 -7.73
CA VAL A 71 -5.82 -15.52 -7.13
C VAL A 71 -7.07 -14.94 -7.79
N PRO A 72 -8.23 -14.96 -7.12
CA PRO A 72 -9.50 -14.55 -7.72
C PRO A 72 -9.59 -13.06 -8.05
N ASN A 73 -8.83 -12.25 -7.34
CA ASN A 73 -8.92 -10.80 -7.41
C ASN A 73 -7.97 -10.25 -8.48
N ASP A 74 -8.52 -9.58 -9.48
CA ASP A 74 -7.76 -8.96 -10.57
C ASP A 74 -6.82 -7.86 -10.07
N SER A 75 -7.18 -7.13 -9.02
CA SER A 75 -6.34 -6.08 -8.44
C SER A 75 -5.03 -6.63 -7.89
N ASP A 76 -5.07 -7.78 -7.22
CA ASP A 76 -3.88 -8.43 -6.68
C ASP A 76 -2.92 -8.83 -7.81
N LEU A 77 -3.48 -9.38 -8.91
CA LEU A 77 -2.69 -9.78 -10.09
C LEU A 77 -2.01 -8.60 -10.80
N GLN A 78 -2.55 -7.38 -10.64
CA GLN A 78 -1.97 -6.18 -11.26
C GLN A 78 -0.79 -5.60 -10.48
N ILE A 79 -0.65 -5.95 -9.20
CA ILE A 79 0.41 -5.41 -8.35
C ILE A 79 1.52 -6.41 -8.03
N ILE A 80 1.26 -7.72 -8.18
CA ILE A 80 2.22 -8.78 -7.92
C ILE A 80 3.16 -8.94 -9.11
N ALA A 81 4.44 -9.11 -8.82
CA ALA A 81 5.46 -9.39 -9.83
C ALA A 81 6.34 -10.59 -9.44
N ALA A 82 6.94 -11.22 -10.45
CA ALA A 82 7.94 -12.25 -10.20
C ALA A 82 9.11 -11.68 -9.38
N GLY A 83 9.48 -12.39 -8.33
CA GLY A 83 10.50 -11.96 -7.37
C GLY A 83 9.95 -11.36 -6.09
N ASP A 84 8.67 -10.98 -6.03
CA ASP A 84 8.05 -10.46 -4.82
C ASP A 84 7.99 -11.52 -3.72
N GLU A 85 8.24 -11.13 -2.48
CA GLU A 85 7.94 -11.95 -1.30
C GLU A 85 6.56 -11.59 -0.79
N ILE A 86 5.76 -12.62 -0.53
CA ILE A 86 4.35 -12.45 -0.15
C ILE A 86 3.98 -13.25 1.09
N THR A 87 2.96 -12.77 1.77
CA THR A 87 2.13 -13.55 2.69
C THR A 87 0.71 -13.59 2.18
N ALA A 88 0.01 -14.69 2.40
CA ALA A 88 -1.37 -14.85 2.00
C ALA A 88 -2.09 -15.87 2.89
N THR A 89 -3.41 -15.91 2.81
CA THR A 89 -4.23 -16.99 3.37
C THR A 89 -4.62 -17.95 2.26
N LEU A 90 -4.15 -19.19 2.33
CA LEU A 90 -4.64 -20.27 1.47
C LEU A 90 -5.97 -20.78 2.00
N VAL A 91 -7.01 -20.63 1.22
CA VAL A 91 -8.35 -21.11 1.51
C VAL A 91 -8.63 -22.38 0.71
N ILE A 92 -9.18 -23.41 1.37
CA ILE A 92 -9.56 -24.68 0.76
C ILE A 92 -11.01 -24.97 1.09
N ASP A 93 -11.83 -25.11 0.04
CA ASP A 93 -13.23 -25.52 0.12
C ASP A 93 -13.45 -26.72 -0.80
N GLY A 94 -13.46 -27.91 -0.21
CA GLY A 94 -13.55 -29.18 -0.94
C GLY A 94 -12.38 -29.37 -1.92
N SER A 95 -12.66 -29.32 -3.22
CA SER A 95 -11.67 -29.48 -4.30
C SER A 95 -11.12 -28.14 -4.82
N HIS A 96 -11.62 -27.02 -4.33
CA HIS A 96 -11.21 -25.69 -4.77
C HIS A 96 -10.24 -25.08 -3.76
N SER A 97 -9.23 -24.37 -4.26
CA SER A 97 -8.31 -23.61 -3.41
C SER A 97 -7.95 -22.28 -4.08
N TRP A 98 -7.79 -21.27 -3.27
CA TRP A 98 -7.40 -19.94 -3.73
C TRP A 98 -6.66 -19.19 -2.64
N LEU A 99 -6.00 -18.08 -3.00
CA LEU A 99 -5.37 -17.17 -2.06
C LEU A 99 -6.28 -15.97 -1.76
N GLU A 100 -6.32 -15.60 -0.49
CA GLU A 100 -6.94 -14.37 0.02
C GLU A 100 -5.94 -13.60 0.87
N ASN A 101 -6.23 -12.33 1.16
CA ASN A 101 -5.41 -11.47 2.01
C ASN A 101 -3.94 -11.46 1.58
N LEU A 102 -3.71 -11.33 0.27
CA LEU A 102 -2.38 -11.36 -0.29
C LEU A 102 -1.68 -10.04 0.01
N ILE A 103 -0.52 -10.13 0.68
CA ILE A 103 0.30 -8.99 1.07
C ILE A 103 1.69 -9.18 0.50
N ILE A 104 2.19 -8.19 -0.23
CA ILE A 104 3.58 -8.17 -0.70
C ILE A 104 4.43 -7.66 0.46
N THR A 105 5.22 -8.50 1.09
CA THR A 105 6.09 -8.14 2.23
C THR A 105 7.44 -7.59 1.78
N ARG A 106 7.90 -8.03 0.59
CA ARG A 106 9.06 -7.45 -0.10
C ARG A 106 8.79 -7.40 -1.59
N GLN A 107 8.79 -6.20 -2.16
CA GLN A 107 8.60 -6.01 -3.59
C GLN A 107 9.93 -6.19 -4.34
N SER A 108 9.88 -6.92 -5.47
CA SER A 108 11.05 -7.07 -6.35
C SER A 108 11.51 -5.71 -6.89
N ALA A 109 12.84 -5.52 -6.95
CA ALA A 109 13.44 -4.33 -7.56
C ALA A 109 13.24 -4.24 -9.08
N ASN A 110 12.69 -5.28 -9.72
CA ASN A 110 12.45 -5.31 -11.16
C ASN A 110 10.97 -5.04 -11.50
N PRO A 111 10.56 -3.78 -11.67
CA PRO A 111 9.18 -3.38 -11.92
C PRO A 111 8.68 -3.67 -13.33
N SER A 112 9.55 -4.10 -14.24
CA SER A 112 9.20 -4.41 -15.65
C SER A 112 8.21 -5.57 -15.79
N ALA A 113 7.83 -6.20 -14.67
CA ALA A 113 6.94 -7.36 -14.63
C ALA A 113 5.45 -7.01 -14.50
N ILE A 114 5.07 -5.75 -14.23
CA ILE A 114 3.65 -5.35 -14.14
C ILE A 114 3.19 -4.84 -15.51
N PRO A 115 2.37 -5.61 -16.25
CA PRO A 115 1.91 -5.18 -17.56
C PRO A 115 1.09 -3.88 -17.48
N GLY A 116 1.43 -2.90 -18.31
CA GLY A 116 0.68 -1.65 -18.43
C GLY A 116 1.02 -0.56 -17.42
N VAL A 117 1.91 -0.80 -16.46
CA VAL A 117 2.40 0.25 -15.55
C VAL A 117 3.59 0.95 -16.20
N MET A 118 3.42 2.24 -16.47
CA MET A 118 4.54 3.12 -16.89
C MET A 118 5.15 3.74 -15.63
N ILE A 119 6.46 3.61 -15.49
CA ILE A 119 7.23 4.23 -14.41
C ILE A 119 8.06 5.34 -15.03
N ALA A 120 8.05 6.50 -14.42
CA ALA A 120 8.89 7.62 -14.82
C ALA A 120 10.38 7.21 -14.85
N LYS A 121 11.09 7.62 -15.88
CA LYS A 121 12.49 7.25 -16.12
C LYS A 121 13.42 8.40 -15.78
N GLU A 122 14.69 8.10 -15.59
CA GLU A 122 15.73 9.11 -15.45
C GLU A 122 15.65 10.14 -16.61
N GLY A 123 15.64 11.40 -16.26
CA GLY A 123 15.55 12.52 -17.20
C GLY A 123 14.12 13.00 -17.52
N ASP A 124 13.08 12.24 -17.17
CA ASP A 124 11.70 12.68 -17.36
C ASP A 124 11.41 13.92 -16.50
N GLU A 125 10.79 14.94 -17.07
CA GLU A 125 10.39 16.13 -16.33
C GLU A 125 9.18 15.82 -15.45
N VAL A 126 9.29 16.12 -14.14
CA VAL A 126 8.19 15.91 -13.20
C VAL A 126 7.14 17.00 -13.41
N PRO A 127 5.88 16.65 -13.72
CA PRO A 127 4.80 17.60 -13.86
C PRO A 127 4.60 18.41 -12.57
N ASN A 128 4.09 19.63 -12.72
CA ASN A 128 3.83 20.50 -11.58
C ASN A 128 2.56 20.06 -10.81
N PHE A 129 2.63 18.91 -10.15
CA PHE A 129 1.53 18.42 -9.32
C PHE A 129 1.24 19.39 -8.18
N THR A 130 -0.04 19.52 -7.85
CA THR A 130 -0.55 20.35 -6.76
C THR A 130 -1.08 19.45 -5.65
N LEU A 131 -0.60 19.66 -4.42
CA LEU A 131 -1.00 18.92 -3.23
C LEU A 131 -1.29 19.88 -2.07
N ARG A 132 -1.67 19.35 -0.90
CA ARG A 132 -1.78 20.07 0.37
C ARG A 132 -0.91 19.39 1.40
N ASN A 133 -0.05 20.17 2.07
CA ASN A 133 0.80 19.64 3.12
C ASN A 133 0.05 19.50 4.47
N GLN A 134 0.73 18.99 5.46
CA GLN A 134 0.23 18.79 6.84
C GLN A 134 -0.23 20.07 7.54
N ASP A 135 0.16 21.24 7.04
CA ASP A 135 -0.29 22.55 7.53
C ASP A 135 -1.48 23.11 6.73
N ASN A 136 -2.09 22.26 5.89
CA ASN A 136 -3.16 22.64 4.97
C ASN A 136 -2.77 23.74 3.97
N ARG A 137 -1.48 23.93 3.72
CA ARG A 137 -0.98 24.84 2.68
C ARG A 137 -0.92 24.11 1.35
N GLN A 138 -1.30 24.81 0.30
CA GLN A 138 -1.09 24.32 -1.06
C GLN A 138 0.41 24.34 -1.37
N ILE A 139 0.91 23.24 -1.90
CA ILE A 139 2.28 23.07 -2.38
C ILE A 139 2.27 22.58 -3.83
N HIS A 140 3.34 22.88 -4.53
CA HIS A 140 3.54 22.41 -5.89
C HIS A 140 4.90 21.74 -5.99
N LEU A 141 5.03 20.65 -6.77
CA LEU A 141 6.33 19.97 -6.87
C LEU A 141 7.44 20.85 -7.44
N LYS A 142 7.09 21.84 -8.27
CA LYS A 142 8.06 22.84 -8.75
C LYS A 142 8.63 23.75 -7.65
N ASP A 143 7.95 23.86 -6.49
CA ASP A 143 8.38 24.73 -5.39
C ASP A 143 9.66 24.18 -4.74
N TYR A 144 9.98 22.90 -4.98
CA TYR A 144 11.20 22.24 -4.51
C TYR A 144 12.38 22.35 -5.51
N ARG A 145 12.20 23.00 -6.66
CA ARG A 145 13.32 23.23 -7.59
C ARG A 145 14.46 23.99 -6.92
N GLY A 146 15.69 23.63 -7.27
CA GLY A 146 16.89 24.07 -6.58
C GLY A 146 17.34 23.13 -5.46
N LYS A 147 16.49 22.18 -5.05
CA LYS A 147 16.81 21.13 -4.09
C LYS A 147 16.68 19.74 -4.72
N ALA A 148 17.47 18.79 -4.25
CA ALA A 148 17.22 17.39 -4.54
C ALA A 148 16.05 16.94 -3.67
N LEU A 149 14.96 16.47 -4.29
CA LEU A 149 13.74 16.04 -3.61
C LEU A 149 13.71 14.51 -3.50
N LEU A 150 13.60 13.99 -2.28
CA LEU A 150 13.30 12.59 -2.02
C LEU A 150 11.81 12.46 -1.74
N LEU A 151 11.10 11.63 -2.52
CA LEU A 151 9.65 11.48 -2.47
C LEU A 151 9.27 10.01 -2.26
N THR A 152 8.26 9.74 -1.42
CA THR A 152 7.65 8.41 -1.27
C THR A 152 6.14 8.51 -1.08
N PHE A 153 5.46 7.34 -1.14
CA PHE A 153 4.02 7.23 -0.94
C PHE A 153 3.73 6.42 0.31
N ILE A 154 2.75 6.88 1.08
CA ILE A 154 2.32 6.27 2.35
C ILE A 154 0.81 6.33 2.49
N TYR A 155 0.25 5.63 3.49
CA TYR A 155 -1.01 6.01 4.14
C TYR A 155 -0.93 5.69 5.64
N THR A 156 -1.54 6.56 6.48
CA THR A 156 -1.22 6.59 7.92
C THR A 156 -1.75 5.39 8.69
N ARG A 157 -2.77 4.72 8.18
CA ARG A 157 -3.38 3.52 8.78
C ARG A 157 -2.94 2.21 8.13
N CYS A 158 -1.79 2.19 7.45
CA CYS A 158 -1.22 0.98 6.86
C CYS A 158 -0.93 -0.08 7.93
N PRO A 159 -1.53 -1.28 7.84
CA PRO A 159 -1.36 -2.31 8.85
C PRO A 159 -0.10 -3.15 8.63
N VAL A 160 0.64 -2.93 7.54
CA VAL A 160 1.81 -3.73 7.14
C VAL A 160 3.07 -3.03 7.61
N PRO A 161 3.78 -3.53 8.65
CA PRO A 161 4.99 -2.90 9.18
C PRO A 161 6.10 -2.73 8.16
N GLU A 162 6.23 -3.67 7.22
CA GLU A 162 7.23 -3.69 6.15
C GLU A 162 6.96 -2.67 5.02
N TYR A 163 5.82 -1.94 5.08
CA TYR A 163 5.43 -0.94 4.08
C TYR A 163 5.57 0.49 4.62
N CYS A 164 4.46 1.19 4.86
CA CYS A 164 4.49 2.60 5.21
C CYS A 164 5.30 2.91 6.47
N THR A 165 5.24 2.02 7.48
CA THR A 165 6.04 2.17 8.71
C THR A 165 7.54 2.06 8.40
N LEU A 166 7.96 1.05 7.64
CA LEU A 166 9.35 0.89 7.22
C LEU A 166 9.81 2.09 6.37
N MET A 167 9.01 2.53 5.39
CA MET A 167 9.36 3.68 4.55
C MET A 167 9.52 4.95 5.37
N SER A 168 8.62 5.21 6.32
CA SER A 168 8.72 6.39 7.19
C SER A 168 9.92 6.31 8.13
N ASN A 169 10.25 5.13 8.65
CA ASN A 169 11.46 4.93 9.47
C ASN A 169 12.73 5.16 8.64
N ASN A 170 12.80 4.63 7.42
CA ASN A 170 13.93 4.85 6.51
C ASN A 170 14.08 6.34 6.17
N PHE A 171 12.97 7.06 5.94
CA PHE A 171 12.99 8.50 5.74
C PHE A 171 13.49 9.26 6.97
N ALA A 172 13.10 8.83 8.17
CA ALA A 172 13.62 9.42 9.41
C ALA A 172 15.13 9.17 9.57
N GLU A 173 15.65 8.03 9.13
CA GLU A 173 17.10 7.76 9.13
C GLU A 173 17.83 8.62 8.09
N VAL A 174 17.28 8.76 6.88
CA VAL A 174 17.81 9.68 5.85
C VAL A 174 17.82 11.11 6.38
N GLU A 175 16.72 11.59 6.98
CA GLU A 175 16.60 12.92 7.58
C GLU A 175 17.71 13.17 8.61
N ARG A 176 17.90 12.23 9.55
CA ARG A 176 18.95 12.33 10.57
C ARG A 176 20.38 12.32 9.98
N ALA A 177 20.60 11.49 8.94
CA ALA A 177 21.90 11.43 8.28
C ALA A 177 22.22 12.71 7.51
N LEU A 178 21.26 13.28 6.80
CA LEU A 178 21.40 14.54 6.09
C LEU A 178 21.66 15.71 7.05
N ALA A 179 20.99 15.73 8.21
CA ALA A 179 21.17 16.78 9.22
C ALA A 179 22.60 16.86 9.80
N GLN A 180 23.43 15.83 9.61
CA GLN A 180 24.84 15.88 9.99
C GLN A 180 25.70 16.71 9.03
N ASP A 181 25.20 17.04 7.84
CA ASP A 181 25.87 17.83 6.82
C ASP A 181 24.98 19.01 6.40
N PRO A 182 25.11 20.19 7.04
CA PRO A 182 24.27 21.36 6.76
C PRO A 182 24.26 21.77 5.28
N GLY A 183 25.38 21.63 4.57
CA GLY A 183 25.47 21.96 3.15
C GLY A 183 24.67 21.07 2.23
N ILE A 184 24.49 19.81 2.60
CA ILE A 184 23.62 18.86 1.90
C ILE A 184 22.18 19.04 2.37
N TYR A 185 21.95 19.19 3.68
CA TYR A 185 20.62 19.34 4.27
C TYR A 185 19.84 20.51 3.68
N GLU A 186 20.45 21.68 3.56
CA GLU A 186 19.81 22.86 2.97
C GLU A 186 19.43 22.70 1.50
N ARG A 187 20.14 21.84 0.77
CA ARG A 187 19.95 21.55 -0.64
C ARG A 187 19.10 20.31 -0.92
N THR A 188 18.55 19.68 0.10
CA THR A 188 17.65 18.54 -0.01
C THR A 188 16.27 18.87 0.57
N HIS A 189 15.28 18.07 0.24
CA HIS A 189 13.95 18.11 0.83
C HIS A 189 13.30 16.72 0.76
N LEU A 190 12.53 16.35 1.77
CA LEU A 190 11.82 15.09 1.86
C LEU A 190 10.30 15.32 1.77
N LEU A 191 9.60 14.48 1.02
CA LEU A 191 8.15 14.55 0.84
C LEU A 191 7.51 13.18 0.90
N SER A 192 6.62 12.96 1.86
CA SER A 192 5.78 11.77 1.94
C SER A 192 4.36 12.11 1.48
N ILE A 193 3.87 11.44 0.43
CA ILE A 193 2.56 11.69 -0.16
C ILE A 193 1.59 10.59 0.27
N SER A 194 0.47 10.97 0.88
CA SER A 194 -0.59 10.02 1.23
C SER A 194 -1.41 9.61 0.02
N ILE A 195 -1.70 8.30 -0.06
CA ILE A 195 -2.60 7.70 -1.04
C ILE A 195 -4.00 7.44 -0.49
N ASP A 196 -4.31 7.91 0.73
CA ASP A 196 -5.62 7.80 1.38
C ASP A 196 -6.25 9.19 1.62
N PRO A 197 -6.61 9.93 0.57
CA PRO A 197 -7.08 11.30 0.69
C PRO A 197 -8.37 11.44 1.50
N THR A 198 -9.10 10.35 1.69
CA THR A 198 -10.36 10.35 2.45
C THR A 198 -10.10 10.35 3.96
N TYR A 199 -9.07 9.65 4.41
CA TYR A 199 -8.74 9.51 5.83
C TYR A 199 -7.61 10.46 6.25
N ASP A 200 -6.58 10.59 5.46
CA ASP A 200 -5.35 11.31 5.77
C ASP A 200 -5.51 12.81 5.57
N THR A 201 -6.32 13.42 6.42
CA THR A 201 -6.45 14.88 6.47
C THR A 201 -5.12 15.55 6.82
N PRO A 202 -4.92 16.85 6.56
CA PRO A 202 -3.71 17.57 6.98
C PRO A 202 -3.38 17.39 8.46
N GLN A 203 -4.38 17.37 9.34
CA GLN A 203 -4.18 17.16 10.77
C GLN A 203 -3.70 15.74 11.09
N VAL A 204 -4.21 14.72 10.40
CA VAL A 204 -3.76 13.33 10.54
C VAL A 204 -2.32 13.19 10.06
N LEU A 205 -2.01 13.76 8.90
CA LEU A 205 -0.65 13.79 8.35
C LEU A 205 0.33 14.51 9.27
N ARG A 206 -0.08 15.62 9.88
CA ARG A 206 0.75 16.33 10.86
C ARG A 206 1.07 15.47 12.09
N SER A 207 0.07 14.77 12.62
CA SER A 207 0.25 13.88 13.78
C SER A 207 1.14 12.69 13.44
N TYR A 208 0.94 12.10 12.27
CA TYR A 208 1.76 10.99 11.77
C TYR A 208 3.23 11.43 11.56
N GLY A 209 3.44 12.54 10.88
CA GLY A 209 4.78 13.08 10.62
C GLY A 209 5.52 13.42 11.92
N ALA A 210 4.85 14.08 12.86
CA ALA A 210 5.43 14.42 14.16
C ALA A 210 5.88 13.19 14.95
N ALA A 211 5.18 12.06 14.82
CA ALA A 211 5.58 10.80 15.45
C ALA A 211 6.86 10.22 14.83
N HIS A 212 7.04 10.33 13.51
CA HIS A 212 8.22 9.80 12.81
C HIS A 212 9.45 10.73 12.92
N THR A 213 9.26 12.03 13.03
CA THR A 213 10.37 13.00 13.28
C THR A 213 10.81 13.04 14.74
N GLU A 214 10.06 12.41 15.65
CA GLU A 214 10.29 12.42 17.11
C GLU A 214 10.28 13.82 17.75
N ARG A 215 9.86 14.85 17.00
CA ARG A 215 9.82 16.25 17.45
C ARG A 215 8.45 16.68 17.98
N TYR A 216 7.45 15.86 17.81
CA TYR A 216 6.07 16.03 18.28
C TYR A 216 5.51 17.47 18.14
N GLN A 217 5.48 18.24 19.25
CA GLN A 217 4.90 19.58 19.26
C GLN A 217 5.77 20.67 18.62
N ASN A 218 7.06 20.40 18.46
CA ASN A 218 8.04 21.36 17.94
C ASN A 218 8.41 21.11 16.47
N GLU A 219 7.77 20.17 15.81
CA GLU A 219 8.05 19.87 14.40
C GLU A 219 7.53 20.99 13.50
N THR A 220 8.43 21.55 12.73
CA THR A 220 8.13 22.62 11.77
C THR A 220 7.88 22.11 10.37
N PHE A 221 8.24 20.85 10.08
CA PHE A 221 8.19 20.25 8.76
C PHE A 221 8.94 21.00 7.65
N ALA A 222 9.96 21.77 8.05
CA ALA A 222 10.70 22.63 7.12
C ALA A 222 11.56 21.85 6.12
N HIS A 223 11.93 20.61 6.44
CA HIS A 223 12.77 19.77 5.59
C HIS A 223 12.06 18.48 5.15
N TRP A 224 11.17 17.94 5.97
CA TRP A 224 10.38 16.76 5.61
C TRP A 224 8.89 17.07 5.77
N GLU A 225 8.18 17.17 4.65
CA GLU A 225 6.74 17.44 4.59
C GLU A 225 5.94 16.18 4.33
N PHE A 226 4.69 16.21 4.78
CA PHE A 226 3.68 15.18 4.55
C PHE A 226 2.52 15.81 3.81
N ALA A 227 2.18 15.29 2.65
CA ALA A 227 1.18 15.89 1.79
C ALA A 227 0.10 14.87 1.36
N GLY A 228 -1.04 15.39 1.01
CA GLY A 228 -2.15 14.68 0.38
C GLY A 228 -2.81 15.59 -0.65
N GLY A 229 -4.02 15.24 -1.07
CA GLY A 229 -4.74 16.03 -2.06
C GLY A 229 -6.15 15.50 -2.26
N THR A 230 -6.78 15.89 -3.37
CA THR A 230 -7.99 15.18 -3.83
C THR A 230 -7.61 13.81 -4.39
N THR A 231 -8.60 12.94 -4.55
CA THR A 231 -8.38 11.60 -5.16
C THR A 231 -7.72 11.72 -6.53
N GLU A 232 -8.12 12.70 -7.34
CA GLU A 232 -7.55 12.94 -8.67
C GLU A 232 -6.10 13.41 -8.59
N GLN A 233 -5.79 14.37 -7.70
CA GLN A 233 -4.43 14.87 -7.52
C GLN A 233 -3.47 13.77 -7.07
N VAL A 234 -3.90 12.95 -6.11
CA VAL A 234 -3.12 11.81 -5.62
C VAL A 234 -2.95 10.76 -6.72
N LYS A 235 -4.01 10.47 -7.47
CA LYS A 235 -3.96 9.52 -8.60
C LYS A 235 -2.96 9.98 -9.67
N ASP A 236 -2.97 11.24 -10.04
CA ASP A 236 -2.10 11.78 -11.09
C ASP A 236 -0.62 11.64 -10.71
N VAL A 237 -0.25 12.04 -9.48
CA VAL A 237 1.14 11.91 -9.03
C VAL A 237 1.54 10.45 -8.84
N ALA A 238 0.68 9.61 -8.30
CA ALA A 238 0.92 8.18 -8.14
C ALA A 238 1.16 7.50 -9.50
N GLN A 239 0.31 7.79 -10.47
CA GLN A 239 0.39 7.25 -11.82
C GLN A 239 1.69 7.64 -12.53
N PHE A 240 2.15 8.88 -12.40
CA PHE A 240 3.41 9.34 -12.98
C PHE A 240 4.61 8.54 -12.47
N PHE A 241 4.66 8.28 -11.15
CA PHE A 241 5.75 7.48 -10.56
C PHE A 241 5.52 5.96 -10.65
N GLY A 242 4.46 5.52 -11.33
CA GLY A 242 4.14 4.10 -11.51
C GLY A 242 3.71 3.41 -10.22
N LEU A 243 3.16 4.16 -9.27
CA LEU A 243 2.52 3.58 -8.11
C LEU A 243 1.14 3.04 -8.50
N THR A 244 0.91 1.77 -8.23
CA THR A 244 -0.39 1.12 -8.36
C THR A 244 -1.00 0.96 -6.98
N TYR A 245 -2.26 1.35 -6.81
CA TYR A 245 -2.97 1.18 -5.55
C TYR A 245 -4.48 1.00 -5.77
N PHE A 246 -5.11 0.20 -4.90
CA PHE A 246 -6.55 -0.13 -4.95
C PHE A 246 -7.11 -0.20 -3.54
N PRO A 247 -8.28 0.40 -3.28
CA PRO A 247 -9.02 0.17 -2.05
C PRO A 247 -9.51 -1.29 -2.01
N GLU A 248 -9.27 -1.99 -0.91
CA GLU A 248 -9.78 -3.32 -0.67
C GLU A 248 -10.21 -3.45 0.79
N ASN A 249 -11.52 -3.64 1.00
CA ASN A 249 -12.12 -3.61 2.33
C ASN A 249 -11.77 -2.30 3.06
N ASP A 250 -11.18 -2.40 4.26
CA ASP A 250 -10.72 -1.24 5.05
C ASP A 250 -9.24 -0.89 4.82
N GLN A 251 -8.61 -1.46 3.79
CA GLN A 251 -7.19 -1.29 3.49
C GLN A 251 -6.99 -0.74 2.08
N ILE A 252 -5.75 -0.32 1.80
CA ILE A 252 -5.30 0.05 0.46
C ILE A 252 -4.16 -0.88 0.09
N ILE A 253 -4.42 -1.74 -0.89
CA ILE A 253 -3.38 -2.56 -1.50
C ILE A 253 -2.58 -1.69 -2.47
N HIS A 254 -1.28 -1.65 -2.33
CA HIS A 254 -0.45 -0.78 -3.16
C HIS A 254 0.95 -1.35 -3.39
N SER A 255 1.54 -0.98 -4.53
CA SER A 255 2.97 -1.15 -4.76
C SER A 255 3.77 -0.09 -3.98
N LEU A 256 5.09 -0.25 -3.89
CA LEU A 256 5.97 0.73 -3.23
C LEU A 256 6.78 1.49 -4.27
N ARG A 257 6.86 2.81 -4.11
CA ARG A 257 7.68 3.70 -4.93
C ARG A 257 8.35 4.76 -4.06
N THR A 258 9.65 4.95 -4.31
CA THR A 258 10.41 6.07 -3.76
C THR A 258 11.18 6.70 -4.92
N ALA A 259 11.21 8.01 -5.03
CA ALA A 259 11.85 8.71 -6.14
C ALA A 259 12.82 9.78 -5.64
N ILE A 260 13.93 9.92 -6.36
CA ILE A 260 14.84 11.08 -6.25
C ILE A 260 14.61 11.94 -7.48
N ILE A 261 14.40 13.24 -7.24
CA ILE A 261 14.20 14.26 -8.25
C ILE A 261 15.35 15.27 -8.14
N ASN A 262 15.97 15.56 -9.26
CA ASN A 262 17.06 16.52 -9.37
C ASN A 262 16.61 17.96 -9.06
N PRO A 263 17.54 18.87 -8.71
CA PRO A 263 17.23 20.29 -8.52
C PRO A 263 16.58 20.97 -9.73
N ASP A 264 16.81 20.49 -10.95
CA ASP A 264 16.17 21.00 -12.17
C ASP A 264 14.72 20.50 -12.36
N GLY A 265 14.24 19.62 -11.48
CA GLY A 265 12.88 19.05 -11.51
C GLY A 265 12.72 17.81 -12.38
N LYS A 266 13.81 17.16 -12.79
CA LYS A 266 13.77 15.90 -13.52
C LYS A 266 13.98 14.71 -12.62
N VAL A 267 13.37 13.59 -12.98
CA VAL A 267 13.57 12.33 -12.28
C VAL A 267 15.05 11.92 -12.36
N ARG A 268 15.66 11.67 -11.22
CA ARG A 268 16.99 11.06 -11.12
C ARG A 268 16.88 9.55 -11.06
N GLN A 269 16.01 9.04 -10.19
CA GLN A 269 15.79 7.61 -10.02
C GLN A 269 14.45 7.32 -9.39
N VAL A 270 13.83 6.20 -9.76
CA VAL A 270 12.64 5.64 -9.08
C VAL A 270 13.00 4.26 -8.56
N TYR A 271 12.85 4.08 -7.26
CA TYR A 271 13.02 2.81 -6.57
C TYR A 271 11.66 2.11 -6.47
N SER A 272 11.65 0.83 -6.77
CA SER A 272 10.51 -0.05 -6.55
C SER A 272 10.78 -0.94 -5.34
N GLY A 273 9.74 -1.21 -4.55
CA GLY A 273 9.89 -2.06 -3.38
C GLY A 273 10.45 -1.34 -2.16
N ASN A 274 10.84 -2.15 -1.18
CA ASN A 274 11.30 -1.74 0.14
C ASN A 274 12.73 -2.22 0.47
N ASP A 275 13.50 -2.62 -0.55
CA ASP A 275 14.84 -3.19 -0.37
C ASP A 275 15.96 -2.16 -0.24
N TRP A 276 15.72 -0.91 -0.67
CA TRP A 276 16.72 0.14 -0.59
C TRP A 276 17.06 0.53 0.85
N LYS A 277 18.30 0.97 1.07
CA LYS A 277 18.81 1.34 2.38
C LYS A 277 18.96 2.86 2.51
N PRO A 278 18.77 3.43 3.73
CA PRO A 278 18.95 4.86 3.97
C PRO A 278 20.32 5.39 3.51
N GLU A 279 21.39 4.63 3.72
CA GLU A 279 22.75 5.00 3.34
C GLU A 279 22.90 5.13 1.81
N GLU A 280 22.26 4.25 1.05
CA GLU A 280 22.26 4.28 -0.42
C GLU A 280 21.56 5.54 -0.93
N ILE A 281 20.43 5.91 -0.33
CA ILE A 281 19.69 7.13 -0.67
C ILE A 281 20.50 8.38 -0.34
N VAL A 282 21.13 8.44 0.83
CA VAL A 282 21.97 9.58 1.22
C VAL A 282 23.14 9.77 0.25
N GLU A 283 23.79 8.67 -0.14
CA GLU A 283 24.87 8.71 -1.11
C GLU A 283 24.39 9.16 -2.49
N GLU A 284 23.21 8.69 -2.94
CA GLU A 284 22.67 9.10 -4.24
C GLU A 284 22.21 10.58 -4.24
N LEU A 285 21.69 11.09 -3.12
CA LEU A 285 21.38 12.51 -2.95
C LEU A 285 22.65 13.36 -3.03
N ARG A 286 23.76 12.92 -2.44
CA ARG A 286 25.07 13.60 -2.55
C ARG A 286 25.55 13.65 -3.99
N LYS A 287 25.49 12.53 -4.72
CA LYS A 287 25.85 12.49 -6.16
C LYS A 287 24.96 13.39 -6.99
N THR A 288 23.66 13.38 -6.72
CA THR A 288 22.68 14.26 -7.36
C THR A 288 23.05 15.73 -7.22
N LEU A 289 23.47 16.14 -6.01
CA LEU A 289 23.85 17.53 -5.75
C LEU A 289 25.26 17.91 -6.25
N ALA A 290 26.15 16.93 -6.44
CA ALA A 290 27.48 17.15 -6.98
C ALA A 290 27.46 17.28 -8.53
N ALA A 291 26.47 16.70 -9.20
CA ALA A 291 26.32 16.72 -10.66
C ALA A 291 25.59 17.97 -11.16
N ASN A 292 25.00 18.77 -10.30
CA ASN A 292 24.27 20.02 -10.54
C ASN A 292 24.91 21.18 -9.77
#